data_4ffb210e2f7b48ea9c871b5e630cad94
#
_entry.id   4ffb210e2f7b48ea9c871b5e630cad94
#
_cell.length_a   1.000
_cell.length_b   1.000
_cell.length_c   1.000
_cell.angle_alpha   90.00
_cell.angle_beta   90.00
_cell.angle_gamma   90.00
#
_symmetry.space_group_name_H-M   'P 1'
#
loop_
_entity.id
_entity.type
_entity.pdbx_description
1 polymer ?
#
loop_
_entity_poly.entity_id
_entity_poly.type
_entity_poly.pdbx_seq_one_letter_code
_entity_poly.pdbx_strand_id
1 'polypeptide(L)'
;MMRTLLCATLCALLIAPLFAGLPDPVKSRFVVGDAVWREIPIRDDLQGQYEKCWQTAINAILESNFAVATMDKESGYLRTTENAGVVTLKGDWVYNVQVSIKFTYIPATSGQQASVQKIRIQASGHLAKVSKGRLKEAFQGYDSVVLQNVFQDLQAKLGPR
;
A
#
# COMPACT_ATOMS: atom_id res chain seq x y z
N MET A 1 31.87 -22.38 -8.10
CA MET A 1 31.35 -21.45 -7.11
C MET A 1 31.59 -19.95 -7.36
N MET A 2 32.53 -19.57 -8.27
CA MET A 2 32.87 -18.14 -8.51
C MET A 2 31.94 -17.38 -9.47
N ARG A 3 31.14 -18.06 -10.29
CA ARG A 3 30.23 -17.38 -11.27
C ARG A 3 28.94 -16.79 -10.67
N THR A 4 28.44 -17.32 -9.58
CA THR A 4 27.20 -16.85 -8.91
C THR A 4 27.42 -15.57 -8.09
N LEU A 5 28.63 -15.35 -7.56
CA LEU A 5 28.95 -14.13 -6.81
C LEU A 5 29.06 -12.88 -7.72
N LEU A 6 29.53 -13.08 -8.97
CA LEU A 6 29.69 -11.97 -9.93
C LEU A 6 28.35 -11.39 -10.39
N CYS A 7 27.33 -12.23 -10.56
CA CYS A 7 25.98 -11.77 -10.96
C CYS A 7 25.28 -10.96 -9.87
N ALA A 8 25.41 -11.38 -8.61
CA ALA A 8 24.79 -10.67 -7.49
C ALA A 8 25.41 -9.27 -7.27
N THR A 9 26.73 -9.17 -7.42
CA THR A 9 27.46 -7.90 -7.31
C THR A 9 27.15 -6.96 -8.48
N LEU A 10 26.95 -7.49 -9.69
CA LEU A 10 26.62 -6.69 -10.87
C LEU A 10 25.20 -6.13 -10.81
N CYS A 11 24.22 -6.90 -10.30
CA CYS A 11 22.86 -6.41 -10.08
C CYS A 11 22.79 -5.31 -9.01
N ALA A 12 23.57 -5.43 -7.93
CA ALA A 12 23.62 -4.41 -6.89
C ALA A 12 24.24 -3.09 -7.37
N LEU A 13 25.22 -3.16 -8.27
CA LEU A 13 25.86 -1.99 -8.89
C LEU A 13 24.98 -1.25 -9.92
N LEU A 14 24.01 -1.94 -10.55
CA LEU A 14 23.09 -1.34 -11.51
C LEU A 14 21.90 -0.62 -10.85
N ILE A 15 21.56 -0.99 -9.63
CA ILE A 15 20.43 -0.38 -8.89
C ILE A 15 20.88 0.89 -8.13
N ALA A 16 22.13 0.97 -7.70
CA ALA A 16 22.65 2.10 -6.92
C ALA A 16 22.54 3.46 -7.63
N PRO A 17 22.76 3.64 -8.93
CA PRO A 17 22.65 4.94 -9.60
C PRO A 17 21.20 5.42 -9.77
N LEU A 18 20.20 4.55 -9.80
CA LEU A 18 18.78 4.92 -9.89
C LEU A 18 18.29 5.74 -8.70
N PHE A 19 18.88 5.55 -7.53
CA PHE A 19 18.50 6.23 -6.29
C PHE A 19 19.35 7.46 -5.95
N ALA A 20 20.45 7.70 -6.67
CA ALA A 20 21.39 8.77 -6.36
C ALA A 20 20.78 10.19 -6.48
N GLY A 21 19.72 10.35 -7.26
CA GLY A 21 19.05 11.65 -7.46
C GLY A 21 17.75 11.82 -6.68
N LEU A 22 17.29 10.81 -5.93
CA LEU A 22 16.07 10.89 -5.16
C LEU A 22 16.29 11.69 -3.89
N PRO A 23 15.33 12.55 -3.50
CA PRO A 23 15.37 13.27 -2.23
C PRO A 23 15.31 12.32 -1.03
N ASP A 24 16.08 12.61 0.01
CA ASP A 24 16.21 11.75 1.19
C ASP A 24 14.88 11.33 1.86
N PRO A 25 13.86 12.20 1.98
CA PRO A 25 12.57 11.80 2.53
C PRO A 25 11.83 10.72 1.71
N VAL A 26 12.12 10.61 0.42
CA VAL A 26 11.51 9.60 -0.47
C VAL A 26 12.32 8.32 -0.47
N LYS A 27 13.65 8.41 -0.45
CA LYS A 27 14.53 7.23 -0.41
C LYS A 27 14.24 6.30 0.77
N SER A 28 13.85 6.87 1.91
CA SER A 28 13.59 6.10 3.13
C SER A 28 12.25 5.38 3.14
N ARG A 29 11.33 5.71 2.24
CA ARG A 29 9.96 5.20 2.26
C ARG A 29 9.48 4.58 0.95
N PHE A 30 9.94 5.08 -0.20
CA PHE A 30 9.53 4.61 -1.51
C PHE A 30 10.40 3.46 -1.99
N VAL A 31 9.78 2.34 -2.30
CA VAL A 31 10.43 1.15 -2.85
C VAL A 31 9.98 0.99 -4.29
N VAL A 32 10.92 1.08 -5.23
CA VAL A 32 10.66 0.88 -6.66
C VAL A 32 10.36 -0.59 -6.96
N GLY A 33 9.36 -0.84 -7.79
CA GLY A 33 8.94 -2.18 -8.20
C GLY A 33 7.44 -2.39 -8.02
N ASP A 34 7.00 -3.62 -8.09
CA ASP A 34 5.60 -3.96 -7.90
C ASP A 34 5.15 -3.68 -6.47
N ALA A 35 3.96 -3.10 -6.34
CA ALA A 35 3.39 -2.83 -5.04
C ALA A 35 2.97 -4.13 -4.34
N VAL A 36 3.46 -4.31 -3.12
CA VAL A 36 3.28 -5.53 -2.34
C VAL A 36 1.96 -5.52 -1.58
N TRP A 37 1.24 -6.65 -1.62
CA TRP A 37 0.09 -6.91 -0.78
C TRP A 37 0.53 -7.55 0.54
N ARG A 38 0.09 -6.98 1.67
CA ARG A 38 0.23 -7.59 3.00
C ARG A 38 -1.12 -8.12 3.46
N GLU A 39 -1.11 -9.27 4.10
CA GLU A 39 -2.32 -9.95 4.56
C GLU A 39 -2.42 -9.92 6.09
N ILE A 40 -3.63 -9.68 6.59
CA ILE A 40 -4.00 -9.79 8.00
C ILE A 40 -5.14 -10.81 8.09
N PRO A 41 -4.95 -11.96 8.75
CA PRO A 41 -6.06 -12.84 9.08
C PRO A 41 -6.99 -12.13 10.06
N ILE A 42 -8.28 -12.31 9.91
CA ILE A 42 -9.27 -11.75 10.84
C ILE A 42 -9.40 -12.70 12.04
N ARG A 43 -9.35 -12.13 13.23
CA ARG A 43 -9.54 -12.92 14.46
C ARG A 43 -10.94 -13.54 14.50
N ASP A 44 -11.05 -14.70 15.13
CA ASP A 44 -12.23 -15.56 15.06
C ASP A 44 -13.52 -14.90 15.53
N ASP A 45 -13.46 -14.07 16.58
CA ASP A 45 -14.60 -13.34 17.12
C ASP A 45 -15.16 -12.24 16.18
N LEU A 46 -14.40 -11.86 15.14
CA LEU A 46 -14.81 -10.87 14.15
C LEU A 46 -15.16 -11.46 12.78
N GLN A 47 -14.88 -12.73 12.52
CA GLN A 47 -15.11 -13.34 11.21
C GLN A 47 -16.57 -13.26 10.74
N GLY A 48 -17.54 -13.39 11.64
CA GLY A 48 -18.97 -13.22 11.38
C GLY A 48 -19.45 -11.75 11.33
N GLN A 49 -18.55 -10.77 11.52
CA GLN A 49 -18.90 -9.35 11.68
C GLN A 49 -18.36 -8.50 10.52
N TYR A 50 -18.72 -8.87 9.28
CA TYR A 50 -18.21 -8.19 8.08
C TYR A 50 -18.42 -6.66 8.14
N GLU A 51 -19.61 -6.21 8.53
CA GLU A 51 -19.92 -4.78 8.65
C GLU A 51 -18.95 -4.04 9.56
N LYS A 52 -18.66 -4.61 10.71
CA LYS A 52 -17.73 -4.04 11.68
C LYS A 52 -16.30 -4.00 11.13
N CYS A 53 -15.85 -5.08 10.48
CA CYS A 53 -14.53 -5.12 9.84
C CYS A 53 -14.42 -4.07 8.74
N TRP A 54 -15.46 -3.95 7.91
CA TRP A 54 -15.55 -2.96 6.84
C TRP A 54 -15.46 -1.52 7.38
N GLN A 55 -16.28 -1.19 8.39
CA GLN A 55 -16.26 0.13 9.00
C GLN A 55 -14.93 0.45 9.68
N THR A 56 -14.31 -0.56 10.32
CA THR A 56 -12.98 -0.41 10.92
C THR A 56 -11.92 -0.08 9.87
N ALA A 57 -11.97 -0.70 8.69
CA ALA A 57 -11.04 -0.41 7.61
C ALA A 57 -11.23 1.01 7.05
N ILE A 58 -12.47 1.47 6.90
CA ILE A 58 -12.77 2.85 6.49
C ILE A 58 -12.19 3.84 7.51
N ASN A 59 -12.43 3.61 8.80
CA ASN A 59 -11.93 4.49 9.86
C ASN A 59 -10.40 4.55 9.88
N ALA A 60 -9.72 3.42 9.71
CA ALA A 60 -8.26 3.37 9.64
C ALA A 60 -7.69 4.19 8.48
N ILE A 61 -8.35 4.16 7.32
CA ILE A 61 -8.00 5.00 6.16
C ILE A 61 -8.17 6.49 6.48
N LEU A 62 -9.31 6.86 7.06
CA LEU A 62 -9.59 8.27 7.41
C LEU A 62 -8.66 8.79 8.51
N GLU A 63 -8.37 7.99 9.53
CA GLU A 63 -7.40 8.30 10.58
C GLU A 63 -5.97 8.48 10.03
N SER A 64 -5.66 7.81 8.93
CA SER A 64 -4.39 7.95 8.20
C SER A 64 -4.36 9.15 7.24
N ASN A 65 -5.35 10.06 7.31
CA ASN A 65 -5.52 11.23 6.45
C ASN A 65 -5.66 10.91 4.95
N PHE A 66 -6.23 9.76 4.61
CA PHE A 66 -6.62 9.45 3.25
C PHE A 66 -8.11 9.64 3.05
N ALA A 67 -8.49 10.19 1.90
CA ALA A 67 -9.89 10.23 1.47
C ALA A 67 -10.23 8.96 0.69
N VAL A 68 -11.44 8.44 0.87
CA VAL A 68 -11.91 7.26 0.15
C VAL A 68 -12.40 7.67 -1.24
N ALA A 69 -11.91 6.97 -2.28
CA ALA A 69 -12.31 7.18 -3.67
C ALA A 69 -13.29 6.12 -4.16
N THR A 70 -13.09 4.87 -3.76
CA THR A 70 -13.92 3.75 -4.19
C THR A 70 -14.27 2.89 -2.98
N MET A 71 -15.56 2.61 -2.83
CA MET A 71 -16.10 1.66 -1.87
C MET A 71 -17.01 0.69 -2.60
N ASP A 72 -16.55 -0.53 -2.77
CA ASP A 72 -17.36 -1.63 -3.28
C ASP A 72 -17.43 -2.71 -2.20
N LYS A 73 -18.47 -2.64 -1.41
CA LYS A 73 -18.69 -3.53 -0.28
C LYS A 73 -19.05 -4.95 -0.72
N GLU A 74 -19.67 -5.10 -1.88
CA GLU A 74 -20.05 -6.43 -2.40
C GLU A 74 -18.82 -7.20 -2.86
N SER A 75 -17.89 -6.54 -3.55
CA SER A 75 -16.59 -7.14 -3.91
C SER A 75 -15.56 -7.13 -2.79
N GLY A 76 -15.86 -6.45 -1.68
CA GLY A 76 -14.93 -6.28 -0.56
C GLY A 76 -13.73 -5.40 -0.89
N TYR A 77 -13.89 -4.42 -1.79
CA TYR A 77 -12.80 -3.57 -2.24
C TYR A 77 -12.97 -2.11 -1.80
N LEU A 78 -11.90 -1.57 -1.20
CA LEU A 78 -11.78 -0.19 -0.76
C LEU A 78 -10.51 0.41 -1.34
N ARG A 79 -10.60 1.62 -1.89
CA ARG A 79 -9.46 2.35 -2.43
C ARG A 79 -9.54 3.84 -2.07
N THR A 80 -8.41 4.42 -1.72
CA THR A 80 -8.31 5.85 -1.46
C THR A 80 -8.15 6.66 -2.75
N THR A 81 -8.40 7.97 -2.65
CA THR A 81 -7.84 8.91 -3.62
C THR A 81 -6.30 8.81 -3.57
N GLU A 82 -5.66 9.19 -4.67
CA GLU A 82 -4.23 9.47 -4.60
C GLU A 82 -4.03 10.64 -3.63
N ASN A 83 -3.41 10.37 -2.51
CA ASN A 83 -2.96 11.46 -1.66
C ASN A 83 -1.72 12.04 -2.33
N ALA A 84 -1.94 13.15 -3.03
CA ALA A 84 -0.86 14.01 -3.46
C ALA A 84 -0.25 14.63 -2.20
N GLY A 85 0.48 13.84 -1.46
CA GLY A 85 1.51 14.36 -0.60
C GLY A 85 2.51 15.01 -1.52
N VAL A 86 2.22 16.23 -1.96
CA VAL A 86 3.18 17.06 -2.68
C VAL A 86 4.31 17.29 -1.70
N VAL A 87 5.18 16.32 -1.60
CA VAL A 87 6.51 16.59 -1.14
C VAL A 87 7.13 17.31 -2.32
N THR A 88 6.98 18.64 -2.34
CA THR A 88 7.78 19.50 -3.21
C THR A 88 9.21 19.35 -2.73
N LEU A 89 9.78 18.25 -3.10
CA LEU A 89 11.18 17.94 -2.89
C LEU A 89 11.93 18.95 -3.74
N LYS A 90 12.97 19.54 -3.22
CA LYS A 90 13.81 20.49 -3.97
C LYS A 90 13.97 20.04 -5.42
N GLY A 91 13.29 20.74 -6.35
CA GLY A 91 13.27 20.48 -7.79
C GLY A 91 12.26 19.39 -8.19
N ASP A 92 11.10 19.80 -8.66
CA ASP A 92 10.24 19.14 -9.65
C ASP A 92 9.82 17.65 -9.41
N TRP A 93 9.93 17.10 -8.22
CA TRP A 93 9.44 15.75 -7.90
C TRP A 93 8.01 15.78 -7.36
N VAL A 94 7.14 14.95 -7.92
CA VAL A 94 5.77 14.73 -7.46
C VAL A 94 5.67 13.29 -6.93
N TYR A 95 5.16 13.14 -5.74
CA TYR A 95 4.98 11.85 -5.10
C TYR A 95 3.53 11.65 -4.69
N ASN A 96 2.90 10.60 -5.21
CA ASN A 96 1.52 10.23 -4.91
C ASN A 96 1.48 8.84 -4.28
N VAL A 97 0.64 8.66 -3.27
CA VAL A 97 0.39 7.38 -2.63
C VAL A 97 -1.10 7.09 -2.64
N GLN A 98 -1.45 5.85 -2.93
CA GLN A 98 -2.81 5.34 -2.89
C GLN A 98 -2.86 4.05 -2.07
N VAL A 99 -3.77 3.96 -1.13
CA VAL A 99 -4.00 2.75 -0.34
C VAL A 99 -5.17 1.97 -0.94
N SER A 100 -4.98 0.66 -1.07
CA SER A 100 -6.02 -0.28 -1.46
C SER A 100 -6.16 -1.35 -0.38
N ILE A 101 -7.40 -1.67 -0.03
CA ILE A 101 -7.75 -2.75 0.90
C ILE A 101 -8.70 -3.70 0.17
N LYS A 102 -8.46 -4.99 0.31
CA LYS A 102 -9.32 -6.03 -0.24
C LYS A 102 -9.66 -7.06 0.84
N PHE A 103 -10.94 -7.26 1.06
CA PHE A 103 -11.46 -8.30 1.93
C PHE A 103 -11.59 -9.63 1.18
N THR A 104 -11.18 -10.71 1.81
CA THR A 104 -11.55 -12.06 1.39
C THR A 104 -12.67 -12.52 2.31
N TYR A 105 -13.85 -12.66 1.78
CA TYR A 105 -15.02 -13.06 2.54
C TYR A 105 -15.81 -14.16 1.83
N ILE A 106 -16.55 -14.92 2.60
CA ILE A 106 -17.53 -15.89 2.13
C ILE A 106 -18.89 -15.20 2.21
N PRO A 107 -19.59 -15.02 1.10
CA PRO A 107 -20.92 -14.41 1.10
C PRO A 107 -21.92 -15.24 1.90
N ALA A 108 -22.94 -14.57 2.44
CA ALA A 108 -24.03 -15.26 3.11
C ALA A 108 -24.77 -16.21 2.15
N THR A 109 -25.00 -17.43 2.62
CA THR A 109 -25.89 -18.40 1.97
C THR A 109 -27.08 -18.71 2.87
N SER A 110 -28.10 -19.38 2.34
CA SER A 110 -29.25 -19.78 3.17
C SER A 110 -28.79 -20.65 4.35
N GLY A 111 -28.79 -20.05 5.54
CA GLY A 111 -28.37 -20.67 6.80
C GLY A 111 -26.94 -20.37 7.26
N GLN A 112 -26.15 -19.60 6.52
CA GLN A 112 -24.81 -19.22 6.90
C GLN A 112 -24.58 -17.71 6.74
N GLN A 113 -24.13 -17.04 7.79
CA GLN A 113 -23.77 -15.60 7.72
C GLN A 113 -22.51 -15.40 6.91
N ALA A 114 -22.39 -14.21 6.29
CA ALA A 114 -21.15 -13.80 5.64
C ALA A 114 -19.97 -13.84 6.62
N SER A 115 -18.86 -14.42 6.20
CA SER A 115 -17.66 -14.54 7.02
C SER A 115 -16.46 -13.91 6.36
N VAL A 116 -15.75 -13.04 7.08
CA VAL A 116 -14.48 -12.43 6.62
C VAL A 116 -13.33 -13.27 7.13
N GLN A 117 -12.48 -13.74 6.22
CA GLN A 117 -11.32 -14.55 6.58
C GLN A 117 -10.06 -13.73 6.77
N LYS A 118 -9.81 -12.81 5.84
CA LYS A 118 -8.62 -11.97 5.84
C LYS A 118 -8.84 -10.67 5.09
N ILE A 119 -7.99 -9.69 5.36
CA ILE A 119 -7.86 -8.49 4.57
C ILE A 119 -6.45 -8.42 3.96
N ARG A 120 -6.37 -7.82 2.80
CA ARG A 120 -5.12 -7.53 2.08
C ARG A 120 -4.98 -6.04 1.93
N ILE A 121 -3.79 -5.52 2.16
CA ILE A 121 -3.49 -4.09 2.14
C ILE A 121 -2.32 -3.86 1.21
N GLN A 122 -2.42 -2.81 0.40
CA GLN A 122 -1.37 -2.34 -0.48
C GLN A 122 -1.31 -0.82 -0.43
N ALA A 123 -0.12 -0.24 -0.46
CA ALA A 123 0.10 1.20 -0.59
C ALA A 123 0.92 1.47 -1.84
N SER A 124 0.27 1.54 -3.00
CA SER A 124 0.94 1.86 -4.26
C SER A 124 1.42 3.31 -4.28
N GLY A 125 2.60 3.53 -4.82
CA GLY A 125 3.23 4.83 -4.92
C GLY A 125 3.65 5.16 -6.36
N HIS A 126 3.49 6.42 -6.73
CA HIS A 126 3.99 6.96 -7.99
C HIS A 126 4.92 8.13 -7.69
N LEU A 127 6.12 8.06 -8.21
CA LEU A 127 7.12 9.12 -8.11
C LEU A 127 7.45 9.63 -9.50
N ALA A 128 7.28 10.91 -9.73
CA ALA A 128 7.52 11.51 -11.03
C ALA A 128 8.41 12.75 -10.91
N LYS A 129 9.38 12.90 -11.82
CA LYS A 129 10.17 14.09 -11.99
C LYS A 129 9.57 14.93 -13.10
N VAL A 130 9.20 16.17 -12.76
CA VAL A 130 8.65 17.14 -13.72
C VAL A 130 9.62 18.30 -13.88
N SER A 131 9.97 18.69 -15.08
CA SER A 131 10.80 19.85 -15.35
C SER A 131 10.19 20.71 -16.46
N LYS A 132 10.02 21.99 -16.19
CA LYS A 132 9.38 22.95 -17.11
C LYS A 132 8.01 22.45 -17.60
N GLY A 133 7.20 21.86 -16.71
CA GLY A 133 5.88 21.30 -17.03
C GLY A 133 5.89 20.00 -17.84
N ARG A 134 7.04 19.39 -18.05
CA ARG A 134 7.17 18.11 -18.78
C ARG A 134 7.63 16.99 -17.87
N LEU A 135 6.97 15.84 -17.98
CA LEU A 135 7.39 14.60 -17.32
C LEU A 135 8.76 14.19 -17.87
N LYS A 136 9.74 14.00 -16.99
CA LYS A 136 11.10 13.55 -17.32
C LYS A 136 11.32 12.10 -16.98
N GLU A 137 10.92 11.71 -15.79
CA GLU A 137 11.10 10.37 -15.26
C GLU A 137 9.86 10.00 -14.43
N ALA A 138 9.47 8.75 -14.44
CA ALA A 138 8.39 8.23 -13.62
C ALA A 138 8.78 6.85 -13.08
N PHE A 139 8.52 6.64 -11.79
CA PHE A 139 8.75 5.38 -11.10
C PHE A 139 7.45 4.90 -10.46
N GLN A 140 7.19 3.61 -10.58
CA GLN A 140 6.13 2.93 -9.85
C GLN A 140 6.74 2.12 -8.71
N GLY A 141 5.99 1.97 -7.64
CA GLY A 141 6.45 1.25 -6.48
C GLY A 141 5.43 1.25 -5.36
N TYR A 142 5.89 1.21 -4.13
CA TYR A 142 5.03 1.30 -2.96
C TYR A 142 5.67 2.14 -1.85
N ASP A 143 4.81 2.73 -1.02
CA ASP A 143 5.23 3.43 0.18
C ASP A 143 5.29 2.46 1.36
N SER A 144 6.50 2.10 1.76
CA SER A 144 6.72 1.15 2.85
C SER A 144 6.25 1.66 4.21
N VAL A 145 6.32 2.98 4.43
CA VAL A 145 5.91 3.62 5.70
C VAL A 145 4.39 3.67 5.81
N VAL A 146 3.70 4.13 4.76
CA VAL A 146 2.23 4.14 4.72
C VAL A 146 1.69 2.73 4.84
N LEU A 147 2.25 1.78 4.07
CA LEU A 147 1.86 0.39 4.15
C LEU A 147 2.02 -0.17 5.56
N GLN A 148 3.15 0.10 6.21
CA GLN A 148 3.43 -0.39 7.56
C GLN A 148 2.47 0.23 8.59
N ASN A 149 2.21 1.52 8.52
CA ASN A 149 1.33 2.22 9.47
C ASN A 149 -0.12 1.71 9.38
N VAL A 150 -0.69 1.67 8.16
CA VAL A 150 -2.05 1.15 7.93
C VAL A 150 -2.13 -0.33 8.31
N PHE A 151 -1.11 -1.12 7.99
CA PHE A 151 -1.05 -2.53 8.36
C PHE A 151 -1.05 -2.72 9.88
N GLN A 152 -0.22 -1.99 10.62
CA GLN A 152 -0.13 -2.11 12.08
C GLN A 152 -1.43 -1.70 12.76
N ASP A 153 -2.05 -0.61 12.31
CA ASP A 153 -3.33 -0.17 12.85
C ASP A 153 -4.43 -1.20 12.64
N LEU A 154 -4.57 -1.73 11.43
CA LEU A 154 -5.56 -2.76 11.13
C LEU A 154 -5.23 -4.11 11.80
N GLN A 155 -3.95 -4.47 11.92
CA GLN A 155 -3.53 -5.67 12.65
C GLN A 155 -3.92 -5.58 14.13
N ALA A 156 -3.75 -4.42 14.75
CA ALA A 156 -4.13 -4.22 16.15
C ALA A 156 -5.66 -4.28 16.37
N LYS A 157 -6.44 -3.77 15.41
CA LYS A 157 -7.90 -3.69 15.50
C LYS A 157 -8.61 -4.98 15.07
N LEU A 158 -8.11 -5.68 14.06
CA LEU A 158 -8.78 -6.81 13.39
C LEU A 158 -8.02 -8.13 13.44
N GLY A 159 -6.70 -8.10 13.61
CA GLY A 159 -5.84 -9.28 13.61
C GLY A 159 -5.91 -10.12 14.88
N PRO A 160 -5.37 -11.34 14.85
CA PRO A 160 -5.18 -12.17 16.04
C PRO A 160 -4.38 -11.43 17.11
N ARG A 161 -4.72 -11.68 18.36
CA ARG A 161 -4.01 -11.15 19.55
C ARG A 161 -2.85 -12.05 19.92
#